data_e7d06e49169b1e6968282eceadbb6bd7
#
_entry.id   e7d06e49169b1e6968282eceadbb6bd7
#
_cell.length_a   1.000
_cell.length_b   1.000
_cell.length_c   1.000
_cell.angle_alpha   90.00
_cell.angle_beta   90.00
_cell.angle_gamma   90.00
#
_symmetry.space_group_name_H-M   'P 1'
#
loop_
_entity.id
_entity.type
_entity.pdbx_description
1 polymer ?
#
loop_
_entity_poly.entity_id
_entity_poly.type
_entity_poly.pdbx_seq_one_letter_code
_entity_poly.pdbx_strand_id
1 'polypeptide(L)'
;MKKSYLSRRQFLQVSAMAGGALALAACAPAGTPAGSGSEETAAGGDAAPDAEGATVSYWAGWGQLEAAINAMLETDEWKSHMEGLTLEYRGSVNSEAILTAVAGGTPPDCHSNHDYPNLYTRGAVLPVQDMIESSDIVNKDMMLQWTWDYAFFGGDMIGVPGIESYVQWGLNYNIDAAEKAELDVENPPATWAELMEWHKALTTKDDAGNLIQLGLDPNDAMGGDVDFQTSSYGIKWYDEDTREFHLDDERMADIIATTSEFIKYAGPDQFAGMRQVQGNGAWGAAFEAGVQTMIIEGYWHPGETMIAKPEIGQYNRATWSPVSEDRRDVKMQAVNAHFVQIFKEAKNPTGAFRLGEWFNTVTACDIIFKEVGWIHPVKEFIPMIDPNAFPGLDFYVQSEQDATEWHLLRRCPIHWFVKDQWDALRDQVAREEITPDEAAAQLNQRALDEWDAQGLSS
;
A
#
# COMPACT_ATOMS: atom_id res chain seq x y z
N MET A 1 -40.55 -20.13 14.59
CA MET A 1 -40.45 -18.68 14.87
C MET A 1 -40.30 -17.95 13.54
N LYS A 2 -41.31 -17.15 13.14
CA LYS A 2 -41.26 -16.37 11.89
C LYS A 2 -40.37 -15.14 12.09
N LYS A 3 -39.27 -15.04 11.33
CA LYS A 3 -38.46 -13.84 11.27
C LYS A 3 -39.22 -12.76 10.50
N SER A 4 -39.62 -11.67 11.18
CA SER A 4 -40.19 -10.49 10.53
C SER A 4 -39.08 -9.61 10.00
N TYR A 5 -39.04 -9.41 8.70
CA TYR A 5 -38.15 -8.44 8.06
C TYR A 5 -38.83 -7.07 8.02
N LEU A 6 -38.11 -6.03 8.45
CA LEU A 6 -38.57 -4.66 8.34
C LEU A 6 -38.60 -4.23 6.87
N SER A 7 -39.69 -3.57 6.44
CA SER A 7 -39.78 -3.04 5.08
C SER A 7 -38.93 -1.75 4.94
N ARG A 8 -38.48 -1.44 3.72
CA ARG A 8 -37.70 -0.19 3.41
C ARG A 8 -38.36 1.08 3.94
N ARG A 9 -39.68 1.12 3.96
CA ARG A 9 -40.46 2.28 4.48
C ARG A 9 -40.41 2.37 6.00
N GLN A 10 -40.36 1.25 6.73
CA GLN A 10 -40.21 1.21 8.19
C GLN A 10 -38.79 1.57 8.61
N PHE A 11 -37.79 1.17 7.83
CA PHE A 11 -36.39 1.57 8.07
C PHE A 11 -36.21 3.10 7.96
N LEU A 12 -36.74 3.71 6.91
CA LEU A 12 -36.66 5.18 6.71
C LEU A 12 -37.44 5.97 7.78
N GLN A 13 -38.52 5.43 8.33
CA GLN A 13 -39.28 6.10 9.42
C GLN A 13 -38.54 6.05 10.75
N VAL A 14 -37.80 5.00 11.03
CA VAL A 14 -36.97 4.89 12.26
C VAL A 14 -35.75 5.81 12.18
N SER A 15 -35.14 5.95 11.00
CA SER A 15 -33.99 6.84 10.80
C SER A 15 -34.35 8.33 10.92
N ALA A 16 -35.57 8.71 10.54
CA ALA A 16 -36.03 10.10 10.65
C ALA A 16 -36.34 10.55 12.08
N MET A 17 -36.61 9.62 13.01
CA MET A 17 -36.85 9.96 14.42
C MET A 17 -35.58 10.05 15.27
N ALA A 18 -34.46 9.49 14.81
CA ALA A 18 -33.17 9.59 15.49
C ALA A 18 -32.42 10.92 15.22
N GLY A 19 -32.75 11.61 14.11
CA GLY A 19 -32.13 12.89 13.71
C GLY A 19 -32.71 14.15 14.37
N GLY A 20 -33.81 14.05 15.14
CA GLY A 20 -34.53 15.21 15.68
C GLY A 20 -34.11 15.71 17.06
N ALA A 21 -33.16 15.09 17.75
CA ALA A 21 -32.86 15.38 19.15
C ALA A 21 -31.57 16.19 19.42
N LEU A 22 -30.83 16.62 18.39
CA LEU A 22 -29.54 17.32 18.55
C LEU A 22 -29.52 18.79 18.09
N ALA A 23 -30.68 19.41 17.83
CA ALA A 23 -30.76 20.78 17.28
C ALA A 23 -31.23 21.88 18.26
N LEU A 24 -31.01 21.77 19.58
CA LEU A 24 -31.44 22.79 20.53
C LEU A 24 -30.38 23.16 21.61
N ALA A 25 -29.12 23.36 21.22
CA ALA A 25 -28.12 23.92 22.17
C ALA A 25 -27.12 24.85 21.45
N ALA A 26 -27.61 25.89 20.80
CA ALA A 26 -26.74 26.94 20.26
C ALA A 26 -27.46 28.31 20.32
N CYS A 27 -27.52 28.93 21.51
CA CYS A 27 -27.74 30.37 21.69
C CYS A 27 -27.42 30.80 23.15
N ALA A 28 -26.22 31.31 23.34
CA ALA A 28 -25.93 32.24 24.45
C ALA A 28 -24.82 33.21 23.98
N PRO A 29 -24.93 34.53 24.32
CA PRO A 29 -24.20 35.57 23.59
C PRO A 29 -22.81 35.87 24.19
N ALA A 30 -21.99 36.43 23.28
CA ALA A 30 -20.65 36.92 23.50
C ALA A 30 -20.55 38.06 24.53
N GLY A 31 -19.49 38.03 25.32
CA GLY A 31 -18.98 39.17 26.07
C GLY A 31 -17.49 39.34 25.82
N THR A 32 -17.09 40.41 25.19
CA THR A 32 -15.76 40.99 25.12
C THR A 32 -15.61 42.06 26.24
N PRO A 33 -14.44 42.65 26.57
CA PRO A 33 -13.11 42.61 25.98
C PRO A 33 -11.91 42.88 26.94
N ALA A 34 -10.77 43.07 26.25
CA ALA A 34 -9.55 43.85 26.61
C ALA A 34 -8.48 43.06 27.39
N GLY A 35 -7.32 42.87 26.77
CA GLY A 35 -6.33 43.81 26.36
C GLY A 35 -4.98 43.47 26.91
N SER A 36 -4.00 43.55 26.09
CA SER A 36 -2.60 43.94 26.31
C SER A 36 -1.60 42.86 25.87
N GLY A 37 -0.76 43.29 24.90
CA GLY A 37 0.25 42.49 24.26
C GLY A 37 1.44 42.13 25.15
N SER A 38 2.14 41.13 24.73
CA SER A 38 3.58 40.97 24.93
C SER A 38 4.14 40.15 23.81
N GLU A 39 5.24 40.64 23.27
CA GLU A 39 6.07 40.01 22.24
C GLU A 39 6.48 38.60 22.66
N GLU A 40 6.16 37.63 21.84
CA GLU A 40 6.61 36.25 22.05
C GLU A 40 7.90 36.04 21.25
N THR A 41 9.00 36.01 21.98
CA THR A 41 10.28 35.49 21.54
C THR A 41 10.13 34.01 21.25
N ALA A 42 10.49 33.59 20.03
CA ALA A 42 10.64 32.20 19.66
C ALA A 42 11.68 31.52 20.56
N ALA A 43 11.22 30.73 21.50
CA ALA A 43 12.05 29.81 22.26
C ALA A 43 11.97 28.44 21.56
N GLY A 44 13.13 27.90 21.20
CA GLY A 44 13.28 26.50 20.81
C GLY A 44 12.72 25.64 21.95
N GLY A 45 11.71 24.84 21.64
CA GLY A 45 11.11 23.93 22.60
C GLY A 45 12.03 22.74 22.81
N ASP A 46 12.60 22.61 23.99
CA ASP A 46 13.04 21.33 24.51
C ASP A 46 11.83 20.40 24.51
N ALA A 47 11.96 19.22 23.90
CA ALA A 47 10.92 18.19 23.96
C ALA A 47 10.63 17.91 25.44
N ALA A 48 9.38 18.07 25.84
CA ALA A 48 8.98 17.76 27.21
C ALA A 48 9.19 16.24 27.43
N PRO A 49 9.72 15.80 28.58
CA PRO A 49 9.83 14.37 28.87
C PRO A 49 8.42 13.75 28.87
N ASP A 50 8.32 12.52 28.34
CA ASP A 50 7.08 11.75 28.34
C ASP A 50 6.45 11.73 29.75
N ALA A 51 5.18 12.09 29.87
CA ALA A 51 4.48 11.97 31.12
C ALA A 51 4.26 10.47 31.41
N GLU A 52 4.60 10.02 32.61
CA GLU A 52 4.40 8.64 33.05
C GLU A 52 2.92 8.25 32.84
N GLY A 53 2.67 7.15 32.03
CA GLY A 53 1.32 6.73 31.64
C GLY A 53 0.75 7.47 30.41
N ALA A 54 1.56 8.18 29.63
CA ALA A 54 1.11 8.80 28.37
C ALA A 54 0.74 7.75 27.32
N THR A 55 -0.31 8.03 26.57
CA THR A 55 -0.80 7.16 25.49
C THR A 55 -0.18 7.58 24.16
N VAL A 56 0.13 6.58 23.32
CA VAL A 56 0.49 6.74 21.92
C VAL A 56 -0.60 6.08 21.08
N SER A 57 -1.30 6.86 20.29
CA SER A 57 -2.32 6.34 19.37
C SER A 57 -1.70 6.09 17.98
N TYR A 58 -1.71 4.83 17.56
CA TYR A 58 -1.13 4.38 16.30
C TYR A 58 -2.17 3.68 15.41
N TRP A 59 -2.36 4.19 14.19
CA TRP A 59 -3.25 3.61 13.20
C TRP A 59 -2.46 3.02 12.04
N ALA A 60 -2.73 1.76 11.70
CA ALA A 60 -2.10 1.07 10.59
C ALA A 60 -3.10 0.68 9.49
N GLY A 61 -2.67 0.72 8.25
CA GLY A 61 -3.51 0.34 7.10
C GLY A 61 -3.79 -1.17 7.03
N TRP A 62 -2.95 -1.99 7.64
CA TRP A 62 -2.96 -3.44 7.50
C TRP A 62 -3.45 -4.13 8.77
N GLY A 63 -4.40 -5.07 8.59
CA GLY A 63 -4.90 -5.89 9.70
C GLY A 63 -3.90 -6.95 10.15
N GLN A 64 -3.07 -7.46 9.23
CA GLN A 64 -2.07 -8.50 9.51
C GLN A 64 -1.05 -8.06 10.57
N LEU A 65 -0.73 -6.78 10.64
CA LEU A 65 0.22 -6.25 11.62
C LEU A 65 -0.23 -6.47 13.07
N GLU A 66 -1.52 -6.69 13.33
CA GLU A 66 -2.05 -6.92 14.68
C GLU A 66 -1.40 -8.13 15.37
N ALA A 67 -1.11 -9.20 14.62
CA ALA A 67 -0.43 -10.39 15.16
C ALA A 67 0.98 -10.03 15.68
N ALA A 68 1.76 -9.29 14.88
CA ALA A 68 3.08 -8.83 15.28
C ALA A 68 3.04 -7.86 16.46
N ILE A 69 2.11 -6.89 16.46
CA ILE A 69 1.92 -5.96 17.59
C ILE A 69 1.64 -6.75 18.88
N ASN A 70 0.71 -7.70 18.85
CA ASN A 70 0.38 -8.51 20.03
C ASN A 70 1.60 -9.30 20.53
N ALA A 71 2.39 -9.89 19.64
CA ALA A 71 3.62 -10.59 20.00
C ALA A 71 4.69 -9.65 20.61
N MET A 72 4.84 -8.44 20.06
CA MET A 72 5.76 -7.42 20.59
C MET A 72 5.43 -6.99 22.01
N LEU A 73 4.14 -6.77 22.32
CA LEU A 73 3.67 -6.32 23.64
C LEU A 73 4.06 -7.30 24.78
N GLU A 74 4.29 -8.57 24.47
CA GLU A 74 4.67 -9.60 25.47
C GLU A 74 6.17 -9.61 25.76
N THR A 75 7.02 -9.00 24.92
CA THR A 75 8.49 -9.01 25.09
C THR A 75 8.95 -8.08 26.20
N ASP A 76 10.07 -8.44 26.86
CA ASP A 76 10.66 -7.59 27.89
C ASP A 76 11.37 -6.39 27.25
N GLU A 77 11.87 -6.55 26.01
CA GLU A 77 12.49 -5.48 25.22
C GLU A 77 11.47 -4.38 24.90
N TRP A 78 10.25 -4.74 24.47
CA TRP A 78 9.17 -3.77 24.28
C TRP A 78 8.85 -3.04 25.56
N LYS A 79 8.65 -3.77 26.67
CA LYS A 79 8.28 -3.18 27.97
C LYS A 79 9.35 -2.20 28.46
N SER A 80 10.63 -2.50 28.20
CA SER A 80 11.74 -1.60 28.50
C SER A 80 11.79 -0.40 27.58
N HIS A 81 11.66 -0.62 26.24
CA HIS A 81 11.74 0.45 25.25
C HIS A 81 10.59 1.43 25.36
N MET A 82 9.38 0.95 25.61
CA MET A 82 8.15 1.76 25.75
C MET A 82 7.77 2.04 27.21
N GLU A 83 8.74 1.97 28.15
CA GLU A 83 8.47 2.24 29.56
C GLU A 83 7.79 3.59 29.75
N GLY A 84 6.70 3.61 30.54
CA GLY A 84 5.88 4.79 30.78
C GLY A 84 4.86 5.12 29.70
N LEU A 85 4.82 4.39 28.59
CA LEU A 85 3.87 4.60 27.48
C LEU A 85 2.89 3.44 27.34
N THR A 86 1.66 3.78 26.91
CA THR A 86 0.62 2.81 26.56
C THR A 86 0.31 2.96 25.06
N LEU A 87 0.38 1.86 24.30
CA LEU A 87 0.01 1.85 22.89
C LEU A 87 -1.51 1.67 22.71
N GLU A 88 -2.16 2.58 22.02
CA GLU A 88 -3.51 2.41 21.46
C GLU A 88 -3.40 2.11 19.98
N TYR A 89 -3.40 0.81 19.62
CA TYR A 89 -3.29 0.34 18.25
C TYR A 89 -4.65 0.18 17.58
N ARG A 90 -4.73 0.56 16.30
CA ARG A 90 -5.87 0.30 15.42
C ARG A 90 -5.38 -0.11 14.04
N GLY A 91 -5.63 -1.37 13.65
CA GLY A 91 -5.36 -1.90 12.31
C GLY A 91 -6.50 -1.69 11.32
N SER A 92 -6.26 -2.01 10.06
CA SER A 92 -7.23 -1.95 8.96
C SER A 92 -7.85 -0.56 8.75
N VAL A 93 -7.07 0.50 8.96
CA VAL A 93 -7.53 1.89 8.78
C VAL A 93 -7.20 2.33 7.35
N ASN A 94 -8.22 2.65 6.56
CA ASN A 94 -8.03 3.15 5.20
C ASN A 94 -7.64 4.64 5.16
N SER A 95 -7.13 5.10 4.02
CA SER A 95 -6.69 6.49 3.81
C SER A 95 -7.83 7.50 4.00
N GLU A 96 -9.07 7.14 3.64
CA GLU A 96 -10.24 8.03 3.80
C GLU A 96 -10.52 8.33 5.30
N ALA A 97 -10.39 7.31 6.16
CA ALA A 97 -10.56 7.49 7.61
C ALA A 97 -9.48 8.40 8.19
N ILE A 98 -8.24 8.27 7.73
CA ILE A 98 -7.12 9.14 8.13
C ILE A 98 -7.36 10.58 7.67
N LEU A 99 -7.69 10.79 6.39
CA LEU A 99 -7.99 12.12 5.84
C LEU A 99 -9.16 12.78 6.57
N THR A 100 -10.19 12.02 6.91
CA THR A 100 -11.33 12.50 7.70
C THR A 100 -10.90 12.94 9.10
N ALA A 101 -10.07 12.16 9.78
CA ALA A 101 -9.57 12.49 11.11
C ALA A 101 -8.67 13.75 11.09
N VAL A 102 -7.80 13.87 10.06
CA VAL A 102 -6.98 15.08 9.84
C VAL A 102 -7.87 16.31 9.60
N ALA A 103 -8.84 16.21 8.71
CA ALA A 103 -9.77 17.30 8.41
C ALA A 103 -10.63 17.70 9.63
N GLY A 104 -10.93 16.73 10.51
CA GLY A 104 -11.65 16.95 11.77
C GLY A 104 -10.78 17.48 12.92
N GLY A 105 -9.45 17.64 12.71
CA GLY A 105 -8.52 18.10 13.77
C GLY A 105 -8.32 17.09 14.91
N THR A 106 -8.55 15.81 14.63
CA THR A 106 -8.44 14.70 15.61
C THR A 106 -7.69 13.50 15.03
N PRO A 107 -6.52 13.69 14.38
CA PRO A 107 -5.73 12.56 13.91
C PRO A 107 -5.19 11.74 15.10
N PRO A 108 -4.74 10.49 14.88
CA PRO A 108 -3.92 9.78 15.87
C PRO A 108 -2.55 10.48 16.02
N ASP A 109 -1.73 10.02 16.98
CA ASP A 109 -0.36 10.55 17.09
C ASP A 109 0.49 10.19 15.88
N CYS A 110 0.35 8.96 15.39
CA CYS A 110 1.04 8.50 14.20
C CYS A 110 0.24 7.45 13.43
N HIS A 111 0.67 7.23 12.20
CA HIS A 111 0.09 6.20 11.35
C HIS A 111 1.13 5.54 10.44
N SER A 112 0.71 4.39 9.85
CA SER A 112 1.40 3.75 8.74
C SER A 112 0.40 3.34 7.69
N ASN A 113 0.52 3.95 6.50
CA ASN A 113 -0.39 3.74 5.37
C ASN A 113 0.34 4.10 4.06
N HIS A 114 -0.31 3.91 2.92
CA HIS A 114 0.29 4.09 1.59
C HIS A 114 0.27 5.53 1.04
N ASP A 115 -0.36 6.49 1.72
CA ASP A 115 -0.65 7.83 1.18
C ASP A 115 0.25 8.95 1.75
N TYR A 116 1.52 8.64 1.99
CA TYR A 116 2.47 9.53 2.64
C TYR A 116 2.70 10.88 1.93
N PRO A 117 2.91 10.92 0.60
CA PRO A 117 3.10 12.20 -0.12
C PRO A 117 1.87 13.10 -0.06
N ASN A 118 0.65 12.55 -0.14
CA ASN A 118 -0.58 13.32 -0.06
C ASN A 118 -0.72 14.02 1.30
N LEU A 119 -0.51 13.28 2.41
CA LEU A 119 -0.58 13.86 3.75
C LEU A 119 0.50 14.93 3.99
N TYR A 120 1.70 14.73 3.45
CA TYR A 120 2.76 15.72 3.50
C TYR A 120 2.39 16.99 2.73
N THR A 121 1.91 16.88 1.49
CA THR A 121 1.53 18.05 0.66
C THR A 121 0.36 18.83 1.26
N ARG A 122 -0.50 18.19 2.04
CA ARG A 122 -1.56 18.85 2.85
C ARG A 122 -1.03 19.52 4.11
N GLY A 123 0.27 19.39 4.39
CA GLY A 123 0.89 19.96 5.59
C GLY A 123 0.46 19.30 6.91
N ALA A 124 -0.06 18.06 6.86
CA ALA A 124 -0.60 17.36 8.02
C ALA A 124 0.46 16.66 8.88
N VAL A 125 1.65 16.42 8.33
CA VAL A 125 2.68 15.60 9.00
C VAL A 125 3.83 16.45 9.53
N LEU A 126 4.48 15.94 10.58
CA LEU A 126 5.66 16.50 11.20
C LEU A 126 6.91 15.94 10.51
N PRO A 127 7.81 16.77 9.97
CA PRO A 127 9.14 16.33 9.57
C PRO A 127 9.92 15.77 10.76
N VAL A 128 10.65 14.67 10.56
CA VAL A 128 11.29 13.93 11.68
C VAL A 128 12.82 13.98 11.66
N GLN A 129 13.46 14.80 10.82
CA GLN A 129 14.93 14.88 10.73
C GLN A 129 15.59 15.15 12.08
N ASP A 130 15.16 16.18 12.80
CA ASP A 130 15.75 16.58 14.09
C ASP A 130 15.61 15.48 15.14
N MET A 131 14.49 14.75 15.10
CA MET A 131 14.26 13.62 16.01
C MET A 131 15.21 12.46 15.68
N ILE A 132 15.38 12.14 14.39
CA ILE A 132 16.29 11.09 13.93
C ILE A 132 17.77 11.46 14.22
N GLU A 133 18.16 12.72 14.05
CA GLU A 133 19.52 13.18 14.36
C GLU A 133 19.86 13.01 15.85
N SER A 134 18.86 13.01 16.73
CA SER A 134 19.02 12.78 18.16
C SER A 134 18.82 11.32 18.58
N SER A 135 18.49 10.42 17.66
CA SER A 135 18.27 9.00 17.94
C SER A 135 19.58 8.21 17.98
N ASP A 136 19.70 7.37 19.01
CA ASP A 136 20.76 6.36 19.09
C ASP A 136 20.41 5.06 18.34
N ILE A 137 19.14 4.91 17.90
CA ILE A 137 18.62 3.68 17.28
C ILE A 137 18.50 3.84 15.78
N VAL A 138 17.86 4.92 15.30
CA VAL A 138 17.56 5.11 13.87
C VAL A 138 18.59 6.03 13.22
N ASN A 139 19.33 5.50 12.25
CA ASN A 139 20.29 6.29 11.47
C ASN A 139 20.46 5.70 10.06
N LYS A 140 21.07 6.49 9.16
CA LYS A 140 21.29 6.12 7.76
C LYS A 140 22.08 4.83 7.59
N ASP A 141 23.08 4.58 8.41
CA ASP A 141 24.02 3.49 8.22
C ASP A 141 23.40 2.12 8.54
N MET A 142 22.35 2.11 9.38
CA MET A 142 21.66 0.87 9.75
C MET A 142 20.67 0.37 8.70
N MET A 143 20.23 1.24 7.76
CA MET A 143 19.19 0.92 6.80
C MET A 143 19.72 0.68 5.39
N LEU A 144 18.95 -0.03 4.59
CA LEU A 144 19.14 -0.07 3.15
C LEU A 144 19.03 1.35 2.58
N GLN A 145 19.92 1.71 1.65
CA GLN A 145 20.03 3.07 1.14
C GLN A 145 18.72 3.57 0.54
N TRP A 146 18.05 2.76 -0.26
CA TRP A 146 16.80 3.17 -0.93
C TRP A 146 15.65 3.46 0.06
N THR A 147 15.58 2.74 1.20
CA THR A 147 14.59 3.04 2.23
C THR A 147 14.83 4.39 2.87
N TRP A 148 16.09 4.70 3.12
CA TRP A 148 16.48 6.00 3.63
C TRP A 148 16.15 7.12 2.64
N ASP A 149 16.50 6.92 1.36
CA ASP A 149 16.23 7.92 0.32
C ASP A 149 14.72 8.08 0.08
N TYR A 150 13.96 7.00 0.17
CA TYR A 150 12.50 7.02 0.05
C TYR A 150 11.81 7.83 1.16
N ALA A 151 12.40 7.91 2.35
CA ALA A 151 11.85 8.67 3.47
C ALA A 151 11.83 10.20 3.23
N PHE A 152 12.58 10.68 2.23
CA PHE A 152 12.57 12.09 1.87
C PHE A 152 11.53 12.39 0.79
N PHE A 153 10.76 13.45 1.00
CA PHE A 153 9.82 14.00 0.04
C PHE A 153 9.79 15.52 0.18
N GLY A 154 9.89 16.25 -0.93
CA GLY A 154 9.91 17.72 -0.91
C GLY A 154 11.06 18.34 -0.09
N GLY A 155 12.12 17.57 0.16
CA GLY A 155 13.29 17.99 0.96
C GLY A 155 13.22 17.63 2.45
N ASP A 156 12.08 17.21 2.95
CA ASP A 156 11.85 16.82 4.35
C ASP A 156 11.81 15.30 4.52
N MET A 157 12.26 14.80 5.66
CA MET A 157 12.04 13.40 6.05
C MET A 157 10.65 13.25 6.64
N ILE A 158 9.75 12.58 5.90
CA ILE A 158 8.31 12.60 6.14
C ILE A 158 7.79 11.53 7.09
N GLY A 159 8.66 10.76 7.71
CA GLY A 159 8.31 9.76 8.71
C GLY A 159 9.53 8.95 9.16
N VAL A 160 9.43 8.26 10.29
CA VAL A 160 10.45 7.35 10.76
C VAL A 160 10.41 6.10 9.88
N PRO A 161 11.46 5.78 9.10
CA PRO A 161 11.47 4.60 8.25
C PRO A 161 11.32 3.32 9.09
N GLY A 162 10.69 2.31 8.52
CA GLY A 162 10.72 0.98 9.11
C GLY A 162 9.44 0.51 9.79
N ILE A 163 8.65 -0.21 9.04
CA ILE A 163 7.75 -1.27 9.45
C ILE A 163 8.01 -2.44 8.52
N GLU A 164 8.10 -2.16 7.24
CA GLU A 164 8.58 -3.04 6.21
C GLU A 164 9.11 -2.23 5.03
N SER A 165 10.09 -2.72 4.34
CA SER A 165 10.60 -2.17 3.08
C SER A 165 11.58 -3.14 2.46
N TYR A 166 11.22 -3.70 1.33
CA TYR A 166 12.09 -4.52 0.52
C TYR A 166 11.66 -4.43 -0.95
N VAL A 167 12.07 -5.38 -1.78
CA VAL A 167 11.76 -5.39 -3.21
C VAL A 167 10.29 -5.68 -3.46
N GLN A 168 9.66 -4.96 -4.41
CA GLN A 168 8.22 -4.87 -4.54
C GLN A 168 7.63 -5.62 -5.74
N TRP A 169 8.45 -6.11 -6.69
CA TRP A 169 7.94 -6.66 -7.93
C TRP A 169 8.43 -8.09 -8.20
N GLY A 170 7.47 -8.99 -8.30
CA GLY A 170 7.67 -10.36 -8.72
C GLY A 170 6.37 -10.95 -9.27
N LEU A 171 6.48 -11.83 -10.26
CA LEU A 171 5.38 -12.67 -10.69
C LEU A 171 5.37 -13.91 -9.80
N ASN A 172 4.36 -14.02 -8.93
CA ASN A 172 4.09 -15.23 -8.16
C ASN A 172 3.11 -16.10 -8.94
N TYR A 173 3.33 -17.42 -8.90
CA TYR A 173 2.45 -18.38 -9.58
C TYR A 173 2.34 -19.70 -8.79
N ASN A 174 1.20 -20.35 -8.94
CA ASN A 174 0.98 -21.68 -8.37
C ASN A 174 1.57 -22.74 -9.30
N ILE A 175 2.69 -23.35 -8.88
CA ILE A 175 3.42 -24.32 -9.71
C ILE A 175 2.58 -25.58 -10.00
N ASP A 176 1.78 -26.05 -9.08
CA ASP A 176 0.90 -27.23 -9.27
C ASP A 176 -0.15 -26.95 -10.37
N ALA A 177 -0.70 -25.74 -10.41
CA ALA A 177 -1.62 -25.34 -11.46
C ALA A 177 -0.90 -25.19 -12.82
N ALA A 178 0.31 -24.63 -12.86
CA ALA A 178 1.09 -24.46 -14.07
C ALA A 178 1.51 -25.82 -14.65
N GLU A 179 1.99 -26.76 -13.83
CA GLU A 179 2.36 -28.11 -14.24
C GLU A 179 1.15 -28.90 -14.77
N LYS A 180 -0.02 -28.80 -14.13
CA LYS A 180 -1.28 -29.42 -14.61
C LYS A 180 -1.75 -28.84 -15.95
N ALA A 181 -1.44 -27.59 -16.22
CA ALA A 181 -1.70 -26.94 -17.51
C ALA A 181 -0.58 -27.20 -18.56
N GLU A 182 0.40 -28.05 -18.24
CA GLU A 182 1.54 -28.42 -19.09
C GLU A 182 2.40 -27.19 -19.51
N LEU A 183 2.46 -26.16 -18.65
CA LEU A 183 3.27 -24.98 -18.88
C LEU A 183 4.75 -25.23 -18.52
N ASP A 184 5.66 -24.57 -19.20
CA ASP A 184 7.10 -24.68 -18.95
C ASP A 184 7.51 -23.87 -17.70
N VAL A 185 7.47 -24.52 -16.53
CA VAL A 185 7.81 -23.89 -15.26
C VAL A 185 9.29 -23.57 -15.07
N GLU A 186 10.17 -24.13 -15.92
CA GLU A 186 11.59 -23.81 -15.93
C GLU A 186 11.88 -22.50 -16.70
N ASN A 187 10.97 -22.10 -17.59
CA ASN A 187 11.03 -20.86 -18.34
C ASN A 187 9.72 -20.08 -18.18
N PRO A 188 9.46 -19.52 -16.99
CA PRO A 188 8.26 -18.75 -16.73
C PRO A 188 8.22 -17.46 -17.57
N PRO A 189 7.04 -16.84 -17.77
CA PRO A 189 6.87 -15.73 -18.68
C PRO A 189 7.70 -14.50 -18.27
N ALA A 190 8.48 -13.96 -19.20
CA ALA A 190 9.30 -12.77 -19.06
C ALA A 190 8.63 -11.51 -19.66
N THR A 191 7.66 -11.70 -20.55
CA THR A 191 6.97 -10.58 -21.21
C THR A 191 5.46 -10.67 -21.03
N TRP A 192 4.77 -9.53 -21.22
CA TRP A 192 3.31 -9.48 -21.17
C TRP A 192 2.65 -10.42 -22.18
N ALA A 193 3.26 -10.63 -23.35
CA ALA A 193 2.74 -11.55 -24.36
C ALA A 193 2.81 -13.01 -23.88
N GLU A 194 3.92 -13.43 -23.30
CA GLU A 194 4.08 -14.77 -22.72
C GLU A 194 3.18 -14.97 -21.51
N LEU A 195 3.03 -13.95 -20.66
CA LEU A 195 2.13 -13.97 -19.50
C LEU A 195 0.67 -14.13 -19.95
N MET A 196 0.28 -13.51 -21.07
CA MET A 196 -1.05 -13.69 -21.65
C MET A 196 -1.30 -15.13 -22.10
N GLU A 197 -0.31 -15.82 -22.67
CA GLU A 197 -0.47 -17.24 -23.00
C GLU A 197 -0.64 -18.11 -21.75
N TRP A 198 0.11 -17.83 -20.68
CA TRP A 198 -0.10 -18.48 -19.39
C TRP A 198 -1.48 -18.17 -18.79
N HIS A 199 -1.90 -16.92 -18.89
CA HIS A 199 -3.22 -16.49 -18.42
C HIS A 199 -4.34 -17.28 -19.12
N LYS A 200 -4.24 -17.46 -20.47
CA LYS A 200 -5.22 -18.23 -21.24
C LYS A 200 -5.23 -19.70 -20.84
N ALA A 201 -4.08 -20.33 -20.63
CA ALA A 201 -3.97 -21.72 -20.25
C ALA A 201 -4.51 -22.00 -18.83
N LEU A 202 -4.33 -21.02 -17.92
CA LEU A 202 -4.72 -21.13 -16.52
C LEU A 202 -6.13 -20.60 -16.21
N THR A 203 -6.77 -19.91 -17.16
CA THR A 203 -8.15 -19.42 -17.00
C THR A 203 -9.13 -20.49 -17.46
N THR A 204 -9.94 -21.01 -16.55
CA THR A 204 -10.89 -22.09 -16.83
C THR A 204 -12.34 -21.66 -16.55
N LYS A 205 -13.27 -22.20 -17.34
CA LYS A 205 -14.71 -21.93 -17.23
C LYS A 205 -15.46 -23.25 -17.14
N ASP A 206 -16.63 -23.26 -16.50
CA ASP A 206 -17.56 -24.39 -16.48
C ASP A 206 -18.28 -24.56 -17.83
N ASP A 207 -19.10 -25.62 -17.93
CA ASP A 207 -19.91 -25.91 -19.14
C ASP A 207 -20.94 -24.82 -19.45
N ALA A 208 -21.30 -24.00 -18.47
CA ALA A 208 -22.20 -22.84 -18.63
C ALA A 208 -21.45 -21.57 -19.03
N GLY A 209 -20.11 -21.62 -19.08
CA GLY A 209 -19.23 -20.51 -19.40
C GLY A 209 -18.88 -19.63 -18.21
N ASN A 210 -19.23 -20.00 -16.99
CA ASN A 210 -18.85 -19.23 -15.79
C ASN A 210 -17.37 -19.46 -15.45
N LEU A 211 -16.70 -18.41 -15.02
CA LEU A 211 -15.30 -18.44 -14.61
C LEU A 211 -15.15 -19.26 -13.32
N ILE A 212 -14.32 -20.32 -13.36
CA ILE A 212 -13.99 -21.17 -12.20
C ILE A 212 -12.64 -20.78 -11.63
N GLN A 213 -11.65 -20.55 -12.50
CA GLN A 213 -10.29 -20.21 -12.15
C GLN A 213 -9.80 -19.10 -13.09
N LEU A 214 -9.07 -18.17 -12.53
CA LEU A 214 -8.43 -17.06 -13.26
C LEU A 214 -6.91 -17.26 -13.29
N GLY A 215 -6.30 -17.04 -14.44
CA GLY A 215 -4.83 -17.02 -14.55
C GLY A 215 -4.26 -15.82 -13.78
N LEU A 216 -4.54 -14.60 -14.22
CA LEU A 216 -4.07 -13.36 -13.63
C LEU A 216 -5.18 -12.32 -13.57
N ASP A 217 -5.32 -11.62 -12.45
CA ASP A 217 -6.02 -10.34 -12.36
C ASP A 217 -5.00 -9.20 -12.58
N PRO A 218 -5.06 -8.46 -13.71
CA PRO A 218 -4.12 -7.37 -13.97
C PRO A 218 -4.41 -6.11 -13.14
N ASN A 219 -5.45 -6.12 -12.30
CA ASN A 219 -5.82 -5.03 -11.42
C ASN A 219 -5.54 -5.37 -9.94
N ASP A 220 -5.09 -6.59 -9.63
CA ASP A 220 -4.81 -7.00 -8.26
C ASP A 220 -3.39 -6.60 -7.86
N ALA A 221 -3.24 -6.25 -6.59
CA ALA A 221 -1.96 -5.96 -5.92
C ALA A 221 -1.04 -5.02 -6.72
N MET A 222 0.25 -5.33 -6.79
CA MET A 222 1.25 -4.55 -7.53
C MET A 222 1.05 -4.63 -9.05
N GLY A 223 0.46 -5.73 -9.53
CA GLY A 223 0.14 -5.90 -10.96
C GLY A 223 -0.82 -4.84 -11.49
N GLY A 224 -1.71 -4.33 -10.64
CA GLY A 224 -2.63 -3.25 -10.99
C GLY A 224 -2.09 -1.84 -10.79
N ASP A 225 -0.90 -1.67 -10.21
CA ASP A 225 -0.33 -0.36 -9.93
C ASP A 225 0.15 0.32 -11.24
N VAL A 226 -0.18 1.62 -11.38
CA VAL A 226 0.22 2.41 -12.54
C VAL A 226 1.75 2.52 -12.63
N ASP A 227 2.46 2.61 -11.50
CA ASP A 227 3.92 2.63 -11.48
C ASP A 227 4.50 1.36 -12.09
N PHE A 228 3.95 0.19 -11.72
CA PHE A 228 4.41 -1.09 -12.25
C PHE A 228 4.16 -1.20 -13.76
N GLN A 229 2.93 -0.97 -14.19
CA GLN A 229 2.55 -1.20 -15.58
C GLN A 229 3.28 -0.24 -16.54
N THR A 230 3.41 1.03 -16.18
CA THR A 230 4.16 2.01 -16.99
C THR A 230 5.66 1.72 -17.00
N SER A 231 6.25 1.38 -15.83
CA SER A 231 7.67 1.00 -15.75
C SER A 231 7.99 -0.25 -16.57
N SER A 232 7.07 -1.21 -16.67
CA SER A 232 7.27 -2.41 -17.49
C SER A 232 7.46 -2.11 -18.98
N TYR A 233 7.01 -0.94 -19.43
CA TYR A 233 7.25 -0.38 -20.76
C TYR A 233 8.34 0.72 -20.78
N GLY A 234 9.01 0.95 -19.65
CA GLY A 234 10.08 1.95 -19.54
C GLY A 234 9.57 3.40 -19.45
N ILE A 235 8.36 3.61 -18.93
CA ILE A 235 7.78 4.93 -18.72
C ILE A 235 7.79 5.24 -17.24
N LYS A 236 8.37 6.40 -16.86
CA LYS A 236 8.17 7.04 -15.56
C LYS A 236 7.01 8.00 -15.70
N TRP A 237 5.80 7.58 -15.38
CA TRP A 237 4.57 8.34 -15.65
C TRP A 237 4.47 9.67 -14.88
N TYR A 238 5.17 9.80 -13.74
CA TYR A 238 5.28 11.03 -12.96
C TYR A 238 6.74 11.27 -12.57
N ASP A 239 7.24 12.46 -12.79
CA ASP A 239 8.55 12.90 -12.33
C ASP A 239 8.42 13.79 -11.10
N GLU A 240 8.96 13.35 -9.96
CA GLU A 240 8.88 14.07 -8.68
C GLU A 240 9.69 15.38 -8.70
N ASP A 241 10.83 15.38 -9.40
CA ASP A 241 11.75 16.53 -9.42
C ASP A 241 11.21 17.69 -10.26
N THR A 242 10.62 17.36 -11.42
CA THR A 242 10.01 18.36 -12.32
C THR A 242 8.51 18.54 -12.07
N ARG A 243 7.88 17.61 -11.35
CA ARG A 243 6.44 17.51 -11.09
C ARG A 243 5.60 17.39 -12.37
N GLU A 244 6.18 16.76 -13.40
CA GLU A 244 5.55 16.55 -14.70
C GLU A 244 4.95 15.17 -14.82
N PHE A 245 3.82 15.08 -15.54
CA PHE A 245 3.19 13.83 -15.95
C PHE A 245 3.66 13.43 -17.35
N HIS A 246 3.85 12.14 -17.56
CA HIS A 246 4.14 11.52 -18.87
C HIS A 246 3.06 10.50 -19.24
N LEU A 247 1.81 10.80 -18.87
CA LEU A 247 0.63 9.98 -19.20
C LEU A 247 0.16 10.18 -20.66
N ASP A 248 0.77 11.09 -21.41
CA ASP A 248 0.60 11.33 -22.84
C ASP A 248 1.66 10.62 -23.72
N ASP A 249 2.52 9.78 -23.12
CA ASP A 249 3.47 8.94 -23.88
C ASP A 249 2.70 8.02 -24.85
N GLU A 250 3.19 7.90 -26.08
CA GLU A 250 2.56 7.13 -27.16
C GLU A 250 2.33 5.65 -26.80
N ARG A 251 3.13 5.10 -25.87
CA ARG A 251 3.01 3.70 -25.40
C ARG A 251 1.89 3.48 -24.37
N MET A 252 1.29 4.54 -23.85
CA MET A 252 0.21 4.41 -22.84
C MET A 252 -0.99 3.64 -23.41
N ALA A 253 -1.35 3.88 -24.66
CA ALA A 253 -2.42 3.14 -25.32
C ALA A 253 -2.10 1.64 -25.44
N ASP A 254 -0.85 1.27 -25.75
CA ASP A 254 -0.41 -0.12 -25.83
C ASP A 254 -0.47 -0.83 -24.47
N ILE A 255 -0.08 -0.16 -23.38
CA ILE A 255 -0.18 -0.69 -22.02
C ILE A 255 -1.64 -0.96 -21.67
N ILE A 256 -2.52 0.01 -21.92
CA ILE A 256 -3.96 -0.11 -21.67
C ILE A 256 -4.55 -1.25 -22.48
N ALA A 257 -4.23 -1.34 -23.78
CA ALA A 257 -4.68 -2.42 -24.65
C ALA A 257 -4.24 -3.79 -24.12
N THR A 258 -2.93 -3.94 -23.84
CA THR A 258 -2.36 -5.20 -23.36
C THR A 258 -3.01 -5.66 -22.06
N THR A 259 -3.11 -4.79 -21.07
CA THR A 259 -3.64 -5.17 -19.75
C THR A 259 -5.16 -5.36 -19.75
N SER A 260 -5.89 -4.64 -20.61
CA SER A 260 -7.34 -4.84 -20.81
C SER A 260 -7.69 -6.19 -21.44
N GLU A 261 -6.81 -6.77 -22.27
CA GLU A 261 -7.04 -8.08 -22.91
C GLU A 261 -7.17 -9.23 -21.88
N PHE A 262 -6.49 -9.14 -20.71
CA PHE A 262 -6.64 -10.12 -19.63
C PHE A 262 -8.08 -10.12 -19.10
N ILE A 263 -8.65 -8.94 -18.88
CA ILE A 263 -10.02 -8.76 -18.41
C ILE A 263 -11.01 -9.23 -19.48
N LYS A 264 -10.76 -8.85 -20.73
CA LYS A 264 -11.61 -9.20 -21.88
C LYS A 264 -11.65 -10.71 -22.11
N TYR A 265 -10.51 -11.41 -22.02
CA TYR A 265 -10.44 -12.87 -22.19
C TYR A 265 -11.24 -13.61 -21.10
N ALA A 266 -11.12 -13.19 -19.84
CA ALA A 266 -11.88 -13.75 -18.74
C ALA A 266 -13.39 -13.47 -18.90
N GLY A 267 -13.76 -12.35 -19.48
CA GLY A 267 -15.09 -11.79 -19.58
C GLY A 267 -15.35 -10.74 -18.49
N PRO A 268 -15.52 -9.46 -18.82
CA PRO A 268 -15.54 -8.36 -17.84
C PRO A 268 -16.53 -8.54 -16.70
N ASP A 269 -17.75 -9.02 -16.98
CA ASP A 269 -18.79 -9.22 -15.95
C ASP A 269 -18.44 -10.39 -15.01
N GLN A 270 -17.87 -11.47 -15.54
CA GLN A 270 -17.46 -12.63 -14.73
C GLN A 270 -16.23 -12.29 -13.89
N PHE A 271 -15.30 -11.56 -14.46
CA PHE A 271 -14.13 -11.03 -13.77
C PHE A 271 -14.53 -10.14 -12.58
N ALA A 272 -15.43 -9.17 -12.79
CA ALA A 272 -15.97 -8.33 -11.73
C ALA A 272 -16.73 -9.15 -10.66
N GLY A 273 -17.48 -10.18 -11.08
CA GLY A 273 -18.18 -11.09 -10.17
C GLY A 273 -17.25 -11.91 -9.30
N MET A 274 -16.13 -12.39 -9.85
CA MET A 274 -15.13 -13.14 -9.10
C MET A 274 -14.48 -12.27 -8.01
N ARG A 275 -14.10 -11.04 -8.32
CA ARG A 275 -13.56 -10.10 -7.35
C ARG A 275 -14.50 -9.81 -6.19
N GLN A 276 -15.81 -9.77 -6.41
CA GLN A 276 -16.80 -9.55 -5.35
C GLN A 276 -16.99 -10.75 -4.41
N VAL A 277 -16.90 -11.97 -4.93
CA VAL A 277 -17.07 -13.20 -4.15
C VAL A 277 -15.88 -13.45 -3.22
N GLN A 278 -14.71 -12.97 -3.57
CA GLN A 278 -13.43 -13.35 -2.98
C GLN A 278 -12.93 -12.46 -1.85
N GLY A 279 -13.74 -11.56 -1.34
CA GLY A 279 -13.29 -10.64 -0.28
C GLY A 279 -12.67 -9.38 -0.86
N ASN A 280 -13.48 -8.67 -1.57
CA ASN A 280 -13.20 -7.42 -2.23
C ASN A 280 -12.27 -6.49 -1.44
N GLY A 281 -11.10 -6.19 -1.98
CA GLY A 281 -10.18 -5.17 -1.49
C GLY A 281 -8.98 -5.66 -0.67
N ALA A 282 -8.83 -6.95 -0.43
CA ALA A 282 -7.57 -7.49 0.08
C ALA A 282 -6.70 -7.97 -1.09
N TRP A 283 -5.46 -7.48 -1.18
CA TRP A 283 -4.49 -7.95 -2.15
C TRP A 283 -4.23 -9.44 -1.98
N GLY A 284 -4.11 -10.18 -3.08
CA GLY A 284 -3.83 -11.60 -3.06
C GLY A 284 -4.98 -12.51 -2.60
N ALA A 285 -6.13 -11.97 -2.18
CA ALA A 285 -7.23 -12.77 -1.63
C ALA A 285 -7.75 -13.87 -2.60
N ALA A 286 -7.75 -13.59 -3.90
CA ALA A 286 -8.14 -14.57 -4.92
C ALA A 286 -7.09 -15.68 -5.10
N PHE A 287 -5.81 -15.35 -4.97
CA PHE A 287 -4.72 -16.33 -4.99
C PHE A 287 -4.79 -17.23 -3.75
N GLU A 288 -4.94 -16.67 -2.57
CA GLU A 288 -5.11 -17.40 -1.31
C GLU A 288 -6.36 -18.30 -1.30
N ALA A 289 -7.42 -17.89 -1.98
CA ALA A 289 -8.62 -18.71 -2.17
C ALA A 289 -8.42 -19.84 -3.19
N GLY A 290 -7.29 -19.88 -3.90
CA GLY A 290 -6.98 -20.89 -4.91
C GLY A 290 -7.78 -20.74 -6.21
N VAL A 291 -8.37 -19.56 -6.46
CA VAL A 291 -9.17 -19.29 -7.67
C VAL A 291 -8.46 -18.39 -8.66
N GLN A 292 -7.36 -17.78 -8.25
CA GLN A 292 -6.38 -17.10 -9.10
C GLN A 292 -5.06 -17.86 -8.97
N THR A 293 -4.34 -18.02 -10.07
CA THR A 293 -3.13 -18.85 -10.11
C THR A 293 -1.84 -18.08 -10.34
N MET A 294 -1.93 -16.83 -10.73
CA MET A 294 -0.80 -15.91 -10.88
C MET A 294 -1.14 -14.55 -10.29
N ILE A 295 -0.17 -13.91 -9.65
CA ILE A 295 -0.28 -12.56 -9.12
C ILE A 295 1.07 -11.83 -9.25
N ILE A 296 1.02 -10.55 -9.57
CA ILE A 296 2.21 -9.70 -9.50
C ILE A 296 2.17 -8.97 -8.17
N GLU A 297 3.10 -9.32 -7.28
CA GLU A 297 3.14 -8.81 -5.92
C GLU A 297 4.58 -8.77 -5.40
N GLY A 298 4.78 -8.22 -4.20
CA GLY A 298 6.09 -8.04 -3.61
C GLY A 298 6.55 -9.22 -2.75
N TYR A 299 7.69 -9.01 -2.11
CA TYR A 299 8.36 -9.99 -1.24
C TYR A 299 7.51 -10.51 -0.06
N TRP A 300 6.44 -9.81 0.31
CA TRP A 300 5.52 -10.23 1.38
C TRP A 300 4.62 -11.39 0.98
N HIS A 301 4.28 -11.51 -0.31
CA HIS A 301 3.35 -12.51 -0.80
C HIS A 301 3.70 -13.96 -0.38
N PRO A 302 4.95 -14.44 -0.49
CA PRO A 302 5.33 -15.76 -0.02
C PRO A 302 5.00 -16.01 1.46
N GLY A 303 5.32 -15.05 2.32
CA GLY A 303 5.09 -15.15 3.76
C GLY A 303 3.62 -15.05 4.13
N GLU A 304 2.92 -14.02 3.67
CA GLU A 304 1.49 -13.82 3.95
C GLU A 304 0.66 -15.02 3.49
N THR A 305 0.87 -15.49 2.26
CA THR A 305 0.12 -16.64 1.72
C THR A 305 0.44 -17.93 2.47
N MET A 306 1.71 -18.17 2.83
CA MET A 306 2.08 -19.39 3.56
C MET A 306 1.55 -19.38 5.00
N ILE A 307 1.52 -18.22 5.66
CA ILE A 307 0.99 -18.08 7.03
C ILE A 307 -0.54 -18.18 7.03
N ALA A 308 -1.22 -17.49 6.10
CA ALA A 308 -2.68 -17.47 6.04
C ALA A 308 -3.28 -18.76 5.46
N LYS A 309 -2.65 -19.34 4.42
CA LYS A 309 -3.16 -20.44 3.60
C LYS A 309 -2.04 -21.41 3.19
N PRO A 310 -1.46 -22.17 4.14
CA PRO A 310 -0.34 -23.05 3.85
C PRO A 310 -0.65 -24.13 2.78
N GLU A 311 -1.92 -24.51 2.62
CA GLU A 311 -2.37 -25.43 1.57
C GLU A 311 -2.24 -24.86 0.14
N ILE A 312 -2.18 -23.53 0.01
CA ILE A 312 -1.91 -22.82 -1.24
C ILE A 312 -0.45 -22.34 -1.30
N GLY A 313 0.03 -21.71 -0.24
CA GLY A 313 1.37 -21.11 -0.16
C GLY A 313 2.51 -22.10 -0.44
N GLN A 314 2.36 -23.37 -0.10
CA GLN A 314 3.35 -24.41 -0.41
C GLN A 314 3.65 -24.58 -1.91
N TYR A 315 2.71 -24.20 -2.77
CA TYR A 315 2.83 -24.27 -4.23
C TYR A 315 3.29 -22.95 -4.86
N ASN A 316 3.48 -21.90 -4.06
CA ASN A 316 3.95 -20.62 -4.59
C ASN A 316 5.37 -20.74 -5.16
N ARG A 317 5.60 -20.10 -6.31
CA ARG A 317 6.91 -19.81 -6.88
C ARG A 317 6.93 -18.37 -7.34
N ALA A 318 8.11 -17.76 -7.33
CA ALA A 318 8.25 -16.37 -7.77
C ALA A 318 9.34 -16.25 -8.85
N THR A 319 9.16 -15.30 -9.74
CA THR A 319 10.09 -14.96 -10.83
C THR A 319 10.00 -13.47 -11.14
N TRP A 320 10.82 -13.00 -12.10
CA TRP A 320 10.77 -11.62 -12.57
C TRP A 320 9.40 -11.26 -13.11
N SER A 321 8.96 -10.05 -12.80
CA SER A 321 7.73 -9.48 -13.35
C SER A 321 7.86 -9.26 -14.86
N PRO A 322 6.75 -9.40 -15.62
CA PRO A 322 6.77 -9.23 -17.07
C PRO A 322 7.09 -7.80 -17.47
N VAL A 323 7.78 -7.66 -18.61
CA VAL A 323 8.08 -6.38 -19.27
C VAL A 323 7.57 -6.41 -20.72
N SER A 324 7.62 -5.26 -21.42
CA SER A 324 7.39 -5.24 -22.88
C SER A 324 8.46 -6.04 -23.63
N GLU A 325 8.15 -6.49 -24.85
CA GLU A 325 9.01 -7.40 -25.61
C GLU A 325 10.40 -6.81 -25.93
N ASP A 326 10.47 -5.51 -26.15
CA ASP A 326 11.73 -4.77 -26.41
C ASP A 326 12.58 -4.60 -25.14
N ARG A 327 12.05 -4.94 -23.98
CA ARG A 327 12.71 -4.85 -22.67
C ARG A 327 12.96 -6.21 -22.01
N ARG A 328 12.79 -7.32 -22.73
CA ARG A 328 12.86 -8.71 -22.24
C ARG A 328 14.04 -9.00 -21.29
N ASP A 329 15.19 -8.37 -21.51
CA ASP A 329 16.40 -8.58 -20.71
C ASP A 329 16.46 -7.66 -19.46
N VAL A 330 15.49 -6.78 -19.27
CA VAL A 330 15.45 -5.86 -18.12
C VAL A 330 14.90 -6.60 -16.91
N LYS A 331 15.68 -6.59 -15.84
CA LYS A 331 15.30 -7.08 -14.52
C LYS A 331 14.95 -5.88 -13.65
N MET A 332 13.68 -5.47 -13.70
CA MET A 332 13.24 -4.32 -12.93
C MET A 332 12.82 -4.70 -11.52
N GLN A 333 13.17 -3.86 -10.58
CA GLN A 333 12.68 -3.89 -9.22
C GLN A 333 12.23 -2.51 -8.76
N ALA A 334 11.43 -2.50 -7.76
CA ALA A 334 11.01 -1.27 -7.12
C ALA A 334 11.13 -1.37 -5.61
N VAL A 335 11.17 -0.22 -4.99
CA VAL A 335 11.10 -0.09 -3.55
C VAL A 335 9.99 0.88 -3.16
N ASN A 336 9.39 0.56 -2.07
CA ASN A 336 8.50 1.37 -1.28
C ASN A 336 8.94 1.21 0.17
N ALA A 337 8.72 2.19 1.00
CA ALA A 337 8.97 2.06 2.42
C ALA A 337 7.74 2.50 3.20
N HIS A 338 7.44 1.75 4.24
CA HIS A 338 6.41 2.14 5.17
C HIS A 338 7.03 2.80 6.39
N PHE A 339 6.42 3.90 6.80
CA PHE A 339 6.90 4.80 7.84
C PHE A 339 5.96 4.78 9.03
N VAL A 340 6.51 5.10 10.20
CA VAL A 340 5.72 5.72 11.25
C VAL A 340 5.70 7.23 10.96
N GLN A 341 4.63 7.70 10.33
CA GLN A 341 4.42 9.10 10.01
C GLN A 341 3.69 9.79 11.16
N ILE A 342 4.28 10.86 11.71
CA ILE A 342 3.78 11.57 12.89
C ILE A 342 2.96 12.77 12.43
N PHE A 343 1.76 12.96 12.98
CA PHE A 343 0.93 14.12 12.66
C PHE A 343 1.41 15.37 13.40
N LYS A 344 1.22 16.55 12.79
CA LYS A 344 1.53 17.85 13.45
C LYS A 344 0.70 18.08 14.70
N GLU A 345 -0.56 17.61 14.70
CA GLU A 345 -1.47 17.68 15.84
C GLU A 345 -1.36 16.49 16.79
N ALA A 346 -0.31 15.68 16.69
CA ALA A 346 -0.06 14.58 17.61
C ALA A 346 -0.02 15.10 19.06
N LYS A 347 -0.71 14.40 19.96
CA LYS A 347 -0.69 14.71 21.39
C LYS A 347 0.60 14.24 22.05
N ASN A 348 1.18 13.18 21.53
CA ASN A 348 2.42 12.59 22.02
C ASN A 348 3.39 12.27 20.87
N PRO A 349 3.99 13.30 20.21
CA PRO A 349 4.91 13.09 19.10
C PRO A 349 6.19 12.36 19.50
N THR A 350 6.69 12.58 20.72
CA THR A 350 7.86 11.89 21.26
C THR A 350 7.59 10.39 21.44
N GLY A 351 6.45 10.03 22.01
CA GLY A 351 6.05 8.63 22.13
C GLY A 351 5.80 7.96 20.79
N ALA A 352 5.25 8.69 19.82
CA ALA A 352 5.09 8.22 18.43
C ALA A 352 6.46 7.97 17.76
N PHE A 353 7.44 8.83 18.01
CA PHE A 353 8.80 8.63 17.53
C PHE A 353 9.47 7.41 18.16
N ARG A 354 9.34 7.21 19.49
CA ARG A 354 9.81 6.00 20.19
C ARG A 354 9.20 4.72 19.62
N LEU A 355 7.92 4.75 19.23
CA LEU A 355 7.31 3.63 18.52
C LEU A 355 8.01 3.38 17.17
N GLY A 356 8.34 4.43 16.43
CA GLY A 356 9.13 4.33 15.19
C GLY A 356 10.52 3.75 15.42
N GLU A 357 11.19 4.15 16.51
CA GLU A 357 12.48 3.56 16.91
C GLU A 357 12.35 2.08 17.24
N TRP A 358 11.29 1.69 17.94
CA TRP A 358 11.03 0.28 18.27
C TRP A 358 10.97 -0.60 17.02
N PHE A 359 10.22 -0.17 16.01
CA PHE A 359 10.10 -0.93 14.76
C PHE A 359 11.46 -1.16 14.07
N ASN A 360 12.47 -0.35 14.39
CA ASN A 360 13.82 -0.47 13.84
C ASN A 360 14.78 -1.33 14.69
N THR A 361 14.28 -1.98 15.73
CA THR A 361 15.09 -2.96 16.49
C THR A 361 15.07 -4.32 15.80
N VAL A 362 16.15 -5.08 15.92
CA VAL A 362 16.24 -6.45 15.37
C VAL A 362 15.13 -7.36 15.93
N THR A 363 14.78 -7.18 17.21
CA THR A 363 13.67 -7.91 17.85
C THR A 363 12.35 -7.65 17.15
N ALA A 364 12.02 -6.38 16.86
CA ALA A 364 10.79 -6.04 16.15
C ALA A 364 10.79 -6.59 14.71
N CYS A 365 11.92 -6.48 14.00
CA CYS A 365 12.08 -7.01 12.64
C CYS A 365 11.83 -8.52 12.60
N ASP A 366 12.40 -9.28 13.54
CA ASP A 366 12.25 -10.75 13.63
C ASP A 366 10.81 -11.16 13.93
N ILE A 367 10.12 -10.43 14.82
CA ILE A 367 8.72 -10.66 15.13
C ILE A 367 7.84 -10.39 13.90
N ILE A 368 8.01 -9.26 13.23
CA ILE A 368 7.25 -8.92 12.02
C ILE A 368 7.46 -10.00 10.94
N PHE A 369 8.68 -10.43 10.72
CA PHE A 369 8.97 -11.47 9.73
C PHE A 369 8.30 -12.81 10.08
N LYS A 370 8.32 -13.22 11.35
CA LYS A 370 7.71 -14.49 11.79
C LYS A 370 6.19 -14.49 11.78
N GLU A 371 5.58 -13.38 12.19
CA GLU A 371 4.12 -13.28 12.35
C GLU A 371 3.40 -12.87 11.06
N VAL A 372 4.09 -12.13 10.16
CA VAL A 372 3.47 -11.55 8.96
C VAL A 372 4.20 -11.93 7.68
N GLY A 373 5.48 -12.30 7.75
CA GLY A 373 6.33 -12.58 6.57
C GLY A 373 6.98 -11.33 5.97
N TRP A 374 6.93 -10.17 6.66
CA TRP A 374 7.45 -8.92 6.13
C TRP A 374 8.93 -8.74 6.44
N ILE A 375 9.67 -8.22 5.45
CA ILE A 375 11.09 -7.92 5.58
C ILE A 375 11.27 -6.44 5.94
N HIS A 376 12.06 -6.22 6.98
CA HIS A 376 12.42 -4.89 7.44
C HIS A 376 13.77 -4.47 6.84
N PRO A 377 13.99 -3.17 6.49
CA PRO A 377 15.18 -2.69 5.80
C PRO A 377 16.42 -2.56 6.68
N VAL A 378 16.43 -3.04 7.91
CA VAL A 378 17.57 -3.00 8.81
C VAL A 378 18.67 -3.97 8.34
N LYS A 379 19.83 -3.45 7.99
CA LYS A 379 20.96 -4.21 7.43
C LYS A 379 21.43 -5.35 8.34
N GLU A 380 21.33 -5.20 9.66
CA GLU A 380 21.69 -6.25 10.62
C GLU A 380 20.70 -7.42 10.57
N PHE A 381 19.44 -7.15 10.29
CA PHE A 381 18.38 -8.16 10.23
C PHE A 381 18.40 -8.97 8.91
N ILE A 382 18.67 -8.34 7.76
CA ILE A 382 18.57 -8.99 6.45
C ILE A 382 19.38 -10.30 6.35
N PRO A 383 20.64 -10.39 6.82
CA PRO A 383 21.39 -11.64 6.78
C PRO A 383 20.83 -12.76 7.67
N MET A 384 19.90 -12.45 8.57
CA MET A 384 19.26 -13.42 9.45
C MET A 384 18.07 -14.13 8.79
N ILE A 385 17.59 -13.61 7.66
CA ILE A 385 16.46 -14.16 6.90
C ILE A 385 16.89 -15.46 6.24
N ASP A 386 16.17 -16.55 6.52
CA ASP A 386 16.28 -17.76 5.71
C ASP A 386 15.50 -17.55 4.39
N PRO A 387 16.17 -17.48 3.23
CA PRO A 387 15.51 -17.30 1.96
C PRO A 387 14.57 -18.44 1.60
N ASN A 388 14.66 -19.59 2.26
CA ASN A 388 13.78 -20.74 2.07
C ASN A 388 12.66 -20.83 3.13
N ALA A 389 12.51 -19.82 3.99
CA ALA A 389 11.45 -19.81 5.01
C ALA A 389 10.06 -19.93 4.42
N PHE A 390 9.84 -19.32 3.24
CA PHE A 390 8.58 -19.36 2.52
C PHE A 390 8.83 -19.66 1.03
N PRO A 391 8.01 -20.50 0.37
CA PRO A 391 8.16 -20.84 -1.05
C PRO A 391 8.08 -19.59 -1.94
N GLY A 392 9.13 -19.30 -2.73
CA GLY A 392 9.27 -18.13 -3.59
C GLY A 392 9.96 -16.92 -2.95
N LEU A 393 10.27 -16.96 -1.65
CA LEU A 393 11.00 -15.87 -0.98
C LEU A 393 12.45 -15.76 -1.49
N ASP A 394 13.07 -16.88 -1.83
CA ASP A 394 14.42 -16.97 -2.38
C ASP A 394 14.60 -16.09 -3.62
N PHE A 395 13.61 -16.03 -4.50
CA PHE A 395 13.62 -15.12 -5.64
C PHE A 395 13.74 -13.66 -5.20
N TYR A 396 12.95 -13.22 -4.23
CA TYR A 396 12.96 -11.82 -3.79
C TYR A 396 14.29 -11.44 -3.14
N VAL A 397 14.84 -12.33 -2.29
CA VAL A 397 16.15 -12.09 -1.68
C VAL A 397 17.25 -11.99 -2.74
N GLN A 398 17.22 -12.84 -3.78
CA GLN A 398 18.19 -12.80 -4.86
C GLN A 398 17.97 -11.62 -5.83
N SER A 399 16.73 -11.25 -6.08
CA SER A 399 16.37 -10.17 -7.03
C SER A 399 16.87 -8.80 -6.59
N GLU A 400 17.06 -8.58 -5.30
CA GLU A 400 17.68 -7.36 -4.76
C GLU A 400 19.09 -7.13 -5.31
N GLN A 401 19.85 -8.21 -5.52
CA GLN A 401 21.21 -8.13 -6.04
C GLN A 401 21.28 -8.16 -7.57
N ASP A 402 20.31 -8.81 -8.21
CA ASP A 402 20.31 -9.09 -9.66
C ASP A 402 19.54 -8.04 -10.47
N ALA A 403 18.81 -7.13 -9.85
CA ALA A 403 18.06 -6.10 -10.54
C ALA A 403 18.96 -5.15 -11.33
N THR A 404 18.56 -4.88 -12.57
CA THR A 404 19.27 -3.98 -13.48
C THR A 404 18.62 -2.60 -13.58
N GLU A 405 17.40 -2.47 -13.11
CA GLU A 405 16.62 -1.22 -13.09
C GLU A 405 15.81 -1.09 -11.80
N TRP A 406 15.80 0.11 -11.22
CA TRP A 406 15.18 0.39 -9.93
C TRP A 406 14.21 1.55 -10.01
N HIS A 407 13.07 1.43 -9.30
CA HIS A 407 12.02 2.44 -9.24
C HIS A 407 11.64 2.75 -7.79
N LEU A 408 11.31 4.02 -7.54
CA LEU A 408 10.65 4.47 -6.30
C LEU A 408 9.15 4.61 -6.56
N LEU A 409 8.35 3.89 -5.78
CA LEU A 409 6.90 3.82 -6.01
C LEU A 409 6.14 4.95 -5.33
N ARG A 410 4.96 5.29 -5.89
CA ARG A 410 3.95 6.12 -5.24
C ARG A 410 4.46 7.48 -4.79
N ARG A 411 5.32 8.08 -5.62
CA ARG A 411 5.89 9.40 -5.36
C ARG A 411 4.95 10.55 -5.75
N CYS A 412 3.90 10.27 -6.51
CA CYS A 412 2.91 11.27 -6.92
C CYS A 412 1.88 11.52 -5.80
N PRO A 413 1.62 12.77 -5.37
CA PRO A 413 0.60 13.09 -4.36
C PRO A 413 -0.82 12.65 -4.71
N ILE A 414 -1.13 12.55 -6.01
CA ILE A 414 -2.44 12.07 -6.51
C ILE A 414 -2.39 10.65 -7.06
N HIS A 415 -1.40 9.84 -6.64
CA HIS A 415 -1.18 8.48 -7.13
C HIS A 415 -2.48 7.64 -7.10
N TRP A 416 -3.17 7.61 -5.97
CA TRP A 416 -4.37 6.78 -5.80
C TRP A 416 -5.53 7.23 -6.67
N PHE A 417 -5.69 8.54 -6.91
CA PHE A 417 -6.65 9.04 -7.87
C PHE A 417 -6.33 8.54 -9.28
N VAL A 418 -5.07 8.66 -9.72
CA VAL A 418 -4.64 8.16 -11.04
C VAL A 418 -4.84 6.66 -11.16
N LYS A 419 -4.53 5.88 -10.11
CA LYS A 419 -4.76 4.43 -10.04
C LYS A 419 -6.25 4.06 -10.22
N ASP A 420 -7.16 4.75 -9.55
CA ASP A 420 -8.60 4.52 -9.68
C ASP A 420 -9.10 4.83 -11.10
N GLN A 421 -8.60 5.93 -11.71
CA GLN A 421 -8.92 6.26 -13.09
C GLN A 421 -8.34 5.23 -14.07
N TRP A 422 -7.13 4.78 -13.82
CA TRP A 422 -6.46 3.72 -14.58
C TRP A 422 -7.27 2.44 -14.64
N ASP A 423 -7.77 1.95 -13.51
CA ASP A 423 -8.60 0.75 -13.44
C ASP A 423 -9.94 0.93 -14.17
N ALA A 424 -10.61 2.06 -13.94
CA ALA A 424 -11.90 2.35 -14.54
C ALA A 424 -11.83 2.45 -16.09
N LEU A 425 -10.78 3.08 -16.61
CA LEU A 425 -10.61 3.23 -18.06
C LEU A 425 -10.25 1.90 -18.73
N ARG A 426 -9.45 1.05 -18.09
CA ARG A 426 -9.14 -0.29 -18.61
C ARG A 426 -10.37 -1.20 -18.64
N ASP A 427 -11.25 -1.12 -17.64
CA ASP A 427 -12.53 -1.85 -17.67
C ASP A 427 -13.41 -1.39 -18.85
N GLN A 428 -13.48 -0.08 -19.13
CA GLN A 428 -14.20 0.44 -20.30
C GLN A 428 -13.59 -0.05 -21.64
N VAL A 429 -12.25 -0.12 -21.72
CA VAL A 429 -11.58 -0.67 -22.91
C VAL A 429 -11.87 -2.17 -23.05
N ALA A 430 -11.81 -2.93 -21.95
CA ALA A 430 -12.13 -4.36 -21.96
C ALA A 430 -13.59 -4.64 -22.39
N ARG A 431 -14.51 -3.70 -22.10
CA ARG A 431 -15.93 -3.74 -22.54
C ARG A 431 -16.14 -3.19 -23.95
N GLU A 432 -15.11 -2.73 -24.61
CA GLU A 432 -15.17 -2.10 -25.93
C GLU A 432 -16.04 -0.80 -25.96
N GLU A 433 -16.14 -0.12 -24.81
CA GLU A 433 -16.89 1.15 -24.69
C GLU A 433 -16.07 2.35 -25.21
N ILE A 434 -14.75 2.30 -25.04
CA ILE A 434 -13.78 3.30 -25.53
C ILE A 434 -12.55 2.59 -26.13
N THR A 435 -11.80 3.30 -26.95
CA THR A 435 -10.52 2.81 -27.48
C THR A 435 -9.38 3.00 -26.47
N PRO A 436 -8.26 2.25 -26.58
CA PRO A 436 -7.09 2.49 -25.75
C PRO A 436 -6.52 3.91 -25.86
N ASP A 437 -6.53 4.51 -27.06
CA ASP A 437 -6.08 5.89 -27.29
C ASP A 437 -6.99 6.90 -26.55
N GLU A 438 -8.32 6.71 -26.61
CA GLU A 438 -9.25 7.54 -25.86
C GLU A 438 -9.07 7.40 -24.34
N ALA A 439 -8.78 6.18 -23.86
CA ALA A 439 -8.52 5.94 -22.44
C ALA A 439 -7.22 6.64 -21.99
N ALA A 440 -6.14 6.54 -22.75
CA ALA A 440 -4.88 7.22 -22.47
C ALA A 440 -5.06 8.76 -22.41
N ALA A 441 -5.73 9.32 -23.42
CA ALA A 441 -6.03 10.75 -23.46
C ALA A 441 -6.89 11.22 -22.26
N GLN A 442 -7.90 10.43 -21.88
CA GLN A 442 -8.74 10.74 -20.72
C GLN A 442 -7.97 10.64 -19.41
N LEU A 443 -7.08 9.64 -19.26
CA LEU A 443 -6.27 9.49 -18.06
C LEU A 443 -5.39 10.71 -17.83
N ASN A 444 -4.66 11.14 -18.87
CA ASN A 444 -3.81 12.32 -18.81
C ASN A 444 -4.61 13.57 -18.43
N GLN A 445 -5.75 13.82 -19.10
CA GLN A 445 -6.58 14.99 -18.80
C GLN A 445 -7.11 14.97 -17.36
N ARG A 446 -7.60 13.81 -16.88
CA ARG A 446 -8.14 13.69 -15.51
C ARG A 446 -7.05 13.89 -14.45
N ALA A 447 -5.82 13.41 -14.70
CA ALA A 447 -4.70 13.61 -13.80
C ALA A 447 -4.33 15.11 -13.68
N LEU A 448 -4.29 15.83 -14.81
CA LEU A 448 -4.03 17.27 -14.83
C LEU A 448 -5.15 18.06 -14.13
N ASP A 449 -6.42 17.72 -14.38
CA ASP A 449 -7.55 18.36 -13.74
C ASP A 449 -7.55 18.18 -12.21
N GLU A 450 -7.23 16.96 -11.73
CA GLU A 450 -7.13 16.68 -10.29
C GLU A 450 -5.93 17.39 -9.66
N TRP A 451 -4.79 17.45 -10.37
CA TRP A 451 -3.60 18.17 -9.93
C TRP A 451 -3.90 19.64 -9.70
N ASP A 452 -4.59 20.26 -10.64
CA ASP A 452 -5.03 21.67 -10.55
C ASP A 452 -6.07 21.86 -9.43
N ALA A 453 -7.03 20.95 -9.30
CA ALA A 453 -8.06 21.00 -8.26
C ALA A 453 -7.50 20.93 -6.84
N GLN A 454 -6.40 20.19 -6.65
CA GLN A 454 -5.69 20.13 -5.37
C GLN A 454 -4.71 21.30 -5.14
N GLY A 455 -4.58 22.24 -6.10
CA GLY A 455 -3.68 23.39 -5.98
C GLY A 455 -2.20 23.03 -6.08
N LEU A 456 -1.86 21.93 -6.74
CA LEU A 456 -0.49 21.42 -6.85
C LEU A 456 0.28 22.00 -8.04
N SER A 457 -0.36 22.79 -8.90
CA SER A 457 0.24 23.43 -10.11
C SER A 457 1.09 24.66 -9.83
N SER A 458 1.22 25.12 -8.57
CA SER A 458 1.90 26.37 -8.21
C SER A 458 3.30 26.13 -7.63
#